data_70863e22a665bd1aca86224d7c0601fe
#
_entry.id   70863e22a665bd1aca86224d7c0601fe
#
_cell.length_a   1.000
_cell.length_b   1.000
_cell.length_c   1.000
_cell.angle_alpha   90.00
_cell.angle_beta   90.00
_cell.angle_gamma   90.00
#
_symmetry.space_group_name_H-M   'P 1'
#
loop_
_entity.id
_entity.type
_entity.pdbx_description
1 polymer ?
#
loop_
_entity_poly.entity_id
_entity_poly.type
_entity_poly.pdbx_seq_one_letter_code
_entity_poly.pdbx_strand_id
1 'polypeptide(L)'
;DFTWTGYDYIGEAGVGIFHYDGNANFTSIYPERLGYIGDIDLIGNRRPISYFREIVYGLTDKPYIAVERLEHAGQTAGKTAWMFKDNISSWTWKGFEGTTANVDVYSSGDEVELFLNDKSLGRKPAGRENHFTASYEVPYEPGTLKAVAYQKDRKLGEYVLSTAKSVTKLKVCRVTENERNIAYIKIWLVDDNGTINSQEAEKRLLHASVVGNGVLEGFGTANPSSEEDYFSDSVTTFDGSALAVVRWKDVKSKEPAVLKVWTDDGCQVMINIENN
;
A
#
# COMPACT_ATOMS: atom_id res chain seq x y z
N ASP A 1 -19.06 -4.82 -18.67
CA ASP A 1 -17.65 -4.47 -18.47
C ASP A 1 -17.06 -5.32 -17.32
N PHE A 2 -15.88 -5.83 -17.52
CA PHE A 2 -15.19 -6.68 -16.55
C PHE A 2 -13.83 -6.10 -16.24
N THR A 3 -13.53 -5.91 -14.95
CA THR A 3 -12.19 -5.53 -14.50
C THR A 3 -11.37 -6.79 -14.26
N TRP A 4 -10.27 -6.93 -14.96
CA TRP A 4 -9.25 -7.90 -14.65
C TRP A 4 -8.06 -7.18 -14.00
N THR A 5 -7.84 -7.30 -12.67
CA THR A 5 -8.58 -8.14 -11.74
C THR A 5 -8.77 -7.39 -10.41
N GLY A 6 -9.69 -7.88 -9.54
CA GLY A 6 -9.91 -7.28 -8.22
C GLY A 6 -8.73 -7.50 -7.26
N TYR A 7 -8.08 -8.68 -7.32
CA TYR A 7 -6.95 -9.04 -6.46
C TYR A 7 -5.76 -9.50 -7.29
N ASP A 8 -4.55 -9.24 -6.78
CA ASP A 8 -3.36 -9.96 -7.25
C ASP A 8 -3.49 -11.46 -6.99
N TYR A 9 -2.80 -12.24 -7.77
CA TYR A 9 -2.86 -13.70 -7.66
C TYR A 9 -1.52 -14.34 -8.01
N ILE A 10 -1.29 -15.52 -7.44
CA ILE A 10 -0.10 -16.33 -7.72
C ILE A 10 -0.28 -17.00 -9.10
N GLY A 11 0.76 -17.00 -9.89
CA GLY A 11 0.76 -17.41 -11.30
C GLY A 11 0.78 -16.19 -12.22
N GLU A 12 0.75 -16.38 -13.53
CA GLU A 12 0.94 -15.31 -14.54
C GLU A 12 2.02 -14.29 -14.16
N ALA A 13 3.14 -14.80 -13.66
CA ALA A 13 4.24 -14.01 -13.16
C ALA A 13 4.77 -13.04 -14.23
N GLY A 14 5.13 -11.82 -13.81
CA GLY A 14 5.60 -10.77 -14.72
C GLY A 14 4.50 -9.87 -15.28
N VAL A 15 3.23 -10.26 -15.19
CA VAL A 15 2.12 -9.43 -15.65
C VAL A 15 1.89 -8.29 -14.66
N GLY A 16 1.95 -7.05 -15.14
CA GLY A 16 1.72 -5.85 -14.34
C GLY A 16 2.91 -5.40 -13.50
N ILE A 17 4.03 -6.09 -13.51
CA ILE A 17 5.24 -5.69 -12.80
C ILE A 17 5.94 -4.56 -13.56
N PHE A 18 6.40 -3.56 -12.84
CA PHE A 18 7.13 -2.42 -13.39
C PHE A 18 8.62 -2.74 -13.45
N HIS A 19 9.20 -2.71 -14.66
CA HIS A 19 10.62 -2.93 -14.89
C HIS A 19 11.28 -1.63 -15.31
N TYR A 20 12.28 -1.20 -14.57
CA TYR A 20 13.03 0.04 -14.83
C TYR A 20 14.40 -0.22 -15.47
N ASP A 21 14.71 -1.48 -15.79
CA ASP A 21 15.93 -1.94 -16.44
C ASP A 21 15.84 -1.98 -17.97
N GLY A 22 14.74 -1.49 -18.56
CA GLY A 22 14.48 -1.51 -19.99
C GLY A 22 13.79 -2.78 -20.49
N ASN A 23 13.52 -3.75 -19.62
CA ASN A 23 12.74 -4.94 -19.97
C ASN A 23 11.24 -4.65 -19.93
N ALA A 24 10.55 -4.94 -21.02
CA ALA A 24 9.09 -4.81 -21.11
C ALA A 24 8.51 -6.14 -21.58
N ASN A 25 8.69 -7.19 -20.80
CA ASN A 25 8.29 -8.54 -21.19
C ASN A 25 7.11 -9.05 -20.38
N PHE A 26 6.17 -9.72 -21.08
CA PHE A 26 5.16 -10.58 -20.46
C PHE A 26 5.73 -11.93 -19.99
N THR A 27 7.01 -12.17 -20.22
CA THR A 27 7.65 -13.41 -19.80
C THR A 27 8.07 -13.28 -18.35
N SER A 28 7.65 -14.25 -17.56
CA SER A 28 8.08 -14.39 -16.18
C SER A 28 9.61 -14.39 -16.09
N ILE A 29 10.14 -13.44 -15.33
CA ILE A 29 11.57 -13.37 -15.01
C ILE A 29 11.69 -13.78 -13.54
N TYR A 30 12.45 -14.83 -13.28
CA TYR A 30 12.72 -15.23 -11.91
C TYR A 30 13.33 -14.05 -11.12
N PRO A 31 12.88 -13.75 -9.87
CA PRO A 31 11.94 -14.50 -9.01
C PRO A 31 10.47 -14.05 -9.06
N GLU A 32 9.99 -13.47 -10.16
CA GLU A 32 8.61 -13.04 -10.29
C GLU A 32 7.64 -14.22 -10.14
N ARG A 33 6.55 -14.02 -9.40
CA ARG A 33 5.60 -15.08 -9.08
C ARG A 33 4.13 -14.66 -9.03
N LEU A 34 3.86 -13.36 -9.19
CA LEU A 34 2.51 -12.81 -9.11
C LEU A 34 2.07 -12.16 -10.42
N GLY A 35 0.76 -12.21 -10.69
CA GLY A 35 0.07 -11.20 -11.47
C GLY A 35 -0.14 -9.96 -10.61
N TYR A 36 0.57 -8.85 -10.89
CA TYR A 36 0.62 -7.63 -10.09
C TYR A 36 -0.26 -6.52 -10.69
N ILE A 37 -1.52 -6.87 -10.99
CA ILE A 37 -2.49 -6.03 -11.70
C ILE A 37 -3.79 -5.81 -10.93
N GLY A 38 -3.90 -6.33 -9.72
CA GLY A 38 -5.10 -6.22 -8.90
C GLY A 38 -5.34 -4.80 -8.38
N ASP A 39 -6.60 -4.44 -8.20
CA ASP A 39 -7.02 -3.26 -7.44
C ASP A 39 -6.62 -3.39 -5.96
N ILE A 40 -6.49 -4.62 -5.49
CA ILE A 40 -6.09 -5.01 -4.15
C ILE A 40 -4.89 -5.96 -4.28
N ASP A 41 -3.84 -5.72 -3.50
CA ASP A 41 -2.65 -6.54 -3.50
C ASP A 41 -2.87 -7.92 -2.83
N LEU A 42 -1.88 -8.81 -2.92
CA LEU A 42 -1.97 -10.17 -2.40
C LEU A 42 -2.27 -10.25 -0.90
N ILE A 43 -1.88 -9.25 -0.12
CA ILE A 43 -2.13 -9.19 1.34
C ILE A 43 -3.31 -8.28 1.71
N GLY A 44 -4.12 -7.89 0.71
CA GLY A 44 -5.37 -7.16 0.93
C GLY A 44 -5.22 -5.64 1.11
N ASN A 45 -4.10 -5.01 0.71
CA ASN A 45 -4.01 -3.56 0.66
C ASN A 45 -4.61 -3.05 -0.64
N ARG A 46 -5.43 -2.01 -0.53
CA ARG A 46 -5.98 -1.34 -1.71
C ARG A 46 -4.90 -0.49 -2.39
N ARG A 47 -4.78 -0.61 -3.70
CA ARG A 47 -3.91 0.24 -4.51
C ARG A 47 -4.61 1.52 -4.96
N PRO A 48 -3.86 2.54 -5.38
CA PRO A 48 -4.43 3.79 -5.90
C PRO A 48 -5.50 3.60 -6.97
N ILE A 49 -5.36 2.61 -7.85
CA ILE A 49 -6.35 2.30 -8.88
C ILE A 49 -7.72 1.90 -8.31
N SER A 50 -7.75 1.22 -7.16
CA SER A 50 -8.99 0.88 -6.46
C SER A 50 -9.75 2.14 -6.01
N TYR A 51 -9.04 3.15 -5.50
CA TYR A 51 -9.63 4.43 -5.09
C TYR A 51 -10.05 5.27 -6.30
N PHE A 52 -9.29 5.22 -7.40
CA PHE A 52 -9.69 5.83 -8.66
C PHE A 52 -11.04 5.28 -9.12
N ARG A 53 -11.24 3.95 -9.12
CA ARG A 53 -12.52 3.32 -9.49
C ARG A 53 -13.65 3.73 -8.54
N GLU A 54 -13.41 3.76 -7.25
CA GLU A 54 -14.38 4.18 -6.24
C GLU A 54 -14.90 5.60 -6.53
N ILE A 55 -14.01 6.52 -6.94
CA ILE A 55 -14.34 7.89 -7.34
C ILE A 55 -15.10 7.90 -8.65
N VAL A 56 -14.65 7.17 -9.67
CA VAL A 56 -15.31 7.11 -10.99
C VAL A 56 -16.73 6.56 -10.90
N TYR A 57 -16.95 5.59 -10.02
CA TYR A 57 -18.28 5.01 -9.78
C TYR A 57 -19.15 5.86 -8.83
N GLY A 58 -18.65 6.99 -8.35
CA GLY A 58 -19.41 7.90 -7.48
C GLY A 58 -19.68 7.34 -6.08
N LEU A 59 -18.82 6.45 -5.58
CA LEU A 59 -18.96 5.84 -4.25
C LEU A 59 -18.37 6.73 -3.15
N THR A 60 -17.59 7.74 -3.52
CA THR A 60 -17.01 8.72 -2.60
C THR A 60 -16.79 10.06 -3.28
N ASP A 61 -16.94 11.14 -2.50
CA ASP A 61 -16.58 12.52 -2.91
C ASP A 61 -15.19 12.93 -2.37
N LYS A 62 -14.55 12.09 -1.56
CA LYS A 62 -13.22 12.38 -1.04
C LYS A 62 -12.19 12.24 -2.14
N PRO A 63 -11.28 13.22 -2.30
CA PRO A 63 -10.15 13.05 -3.20
C PRO A 63 -9.18 11.99 -2.66
N TYR A 64 -8.30 11.49 -3.52
CA TYR A 64 -7.25 10.55 -3.16
C TYR A 64 -5.93 10.96 -3.80
N ILE A 65 -4.84 10.96 -3.04
CA ILE A 65 -3.50 11.30 -3.52
C ILE A 65 -2.73 10.03 -3.83
N ALA A 66 -2.19 9.96 -5.05
CA ALA A 66 -1.27 8.94 -5.50
C ALA A 66 0.02 9.58 -5.98
N VAL A 67 1.17 9.08 -5.52
CA VAL A 67 2.49 9.61 -5.82
C VAL A 67 3.30 8.54 -6.55
N GLU A 68 3.86 8.86 -7.70
CA GLU A 68 4.82 7.98 -8.38
C GLU A 68 6.05 7.78 -7.50
N ARG A 69 6.61 6.57 -7.51
CA ARG A 69 7.74 6.23 -6.63
C ARG A 69 8.97 7.06 -6.99
N LEU A 70 9.45 7.85 -6.03
CA LEU A 70 10.61 8.72 -6.24
C LEU A 70 11.92 7.94 -6.41
N GLU A 71 11.99 6.71 -5.92
CA GLU A 71 13.12 5.79 -6.20
C GLU A 71 13.34 5.57 -7.70
N HIS A 72 12.29 5.77 -8.51
CA HIS A 72 12.33 5.63 -9.96
C HIS A 72 12.15 6.96 -10.70
N ALA A 73 12.33 8.09 -10.01
CA ALA A 73 12.19 9.42 -10.63
C ALA A 73 13.10 9.57 -11.85
N GLY A 74 12.51 10.03 -12.97
CA GLY A 74 13.21 10.19 -14.24
C GLY A 74 13.47 8.90 -15.02
N GLN A 75 13.08 7.75 -14.50
CA GLN A 75 13.16 6.48 -15.20
C GLN A 75 11.84 6.19 -15.94
N THR A 76 11.93 5.43 -17.03
CA THR A 76 10.75 4.98 -17.76
C THR A 76 10.54 3.50 -17.47
N ALA A 77 9.40 3.18 -16.87
CA ALA A 77 9.02 1.79 -16.65
C ALA A 77 8.75 1.06 -17.98
N GLY A 78 9.29 -0.14 -18.12
CA GLY A 78 8.83 -1.08 -19.11
C GLY A 78 7.36 -1.40 -18.85
N LYS A 79 6.50 -1.28 -19.89
CA LYS A 79 5.05 -1.48 -19.76
C LYS A 79 4.65 -2.83 -20.31
N THR A 80 3.96 -3.60 -19.47
CA THR A 80 3.19 -4.75 -19.92
C THR A 80 1.71 -4.34 -20.10
N ALA A 81 0.86 -5.19 -20.68
CA ALA A 81 -0.58 -4.92 -20.71
C ALA A 81 -1.13 -4.89 -19.27
N TRP A 82 -2.25 -4.18 -19.11
CA TRP A 82 -3.00 -4.02 -17.86
C TRP A 82 -2.30 -3.23 -16.75
N MET A 83 -1.10 -2.71 -16.97
CA MET A 83 -0.47 -1.79 -16.02
C MET A 83 -1.18 -0.45 -16.01
N PHE A 84 -1.38 0.09 -14.82
CA PHE A 84 -1.89 1.46 -14.65
C PHE A 84 -0.72 2.43 -14.45
N LYS A 85 -0.32 2.68 -13.22
CA LYS A 85 0.83 3.51 -12.83
C LYS A 85 1.51 2.90 -11.61
N ASP A 86 2.83 2.98 -11.54
CA ASP A 86 3.58 2.64 -10.34
C ASP A 86 3.54 3.80 -9.35
N ASN A 87 2.40 3.93 -8.68
CA ASN A 87 2.18 4.94 -7.68
C ASN A 87 1.64 4.34 -6.39
N ILE A 88 1.94 5.01 -5.28
CA ILE A 88 1.46 4.65 -3.95
C ILE A 88 0.92 5.88 -3.21
N SER A 89 0.15 5.66 -2.15
CA SER A 89 -0.32 6.73 -1.28
C SER A 89 0.68 6.98 -0.15
N SER A 90 1.81 7.55 -0.49
CA SER A 90 2.90 7.88 0.44
C SER A 90 3.49 9.26 0.14
N TRP A 91 3.92 9.97 1.19
CA TRP A 91 4.73 11.18 1.10
C TRP A 91 5.99 11.03 1.96
N THR A 92 6.62 9.84 1.89
CA THR A 92 7.82 9.49 2.66
C THR A 92 8.92 9.03 1.70
N TRP A 93 9.84 9.94 1.37
CA TRP A 93 10.88 9.74 0.37
C TRP A 93 12.21 10.32 0.86
N LYS A 94 12.67 9.89 2.04
CA LYS A 94 13.93 10.35 2.64
C LYS A 94 15.11 10.11 1.68
N GLY A 95 15.89 11.15 1.46
CA GLY A 95 17.02 11.13 0.53
C GLY A 95 16.68 11.61 -0.90
N PHE A 96 15.41 11.95 -1.16
CA PHE A 96 14.92 12.45 -2.45
C PHE A 96 14.49 13.91 -2.38
N GLU A 97 14.90 14.65 -1.34
CA GLU A 97 14.55 16.06 -1.15
C GLU A 97 14.96 16.88 -2.38
N GLY A 98 14.02 17.70 -2.88
CA GLY A 98 14.19 18.49 -4.10
C GLY A 98 13.95 17.76 -5.41
N THR A 99 13.82 16.42 -5.40
CA THR A 99 13.42 15.66 -6.59
C THR A 99 11.97 15.96 -6.94
N THR A 100 11.67 16.10 -8.23
CA THR A 100 10.29 16.32 -8.69
C THR A 100 9.47 15.04 -8.51
N ALA A 101 8.43 15.12 -7.69
CA ALA A 101 7.42 14.08 -7.51
C ALA A 101 6.26 14.32 -8.49
N ASN A 102 5.88 13.27 -9.23
CA ASN A 102 4.65 13.25 -10.00
C ASN A 102 3.51 12.83 -9.07
N VAL A 103 2.56 13.73 -8.86
CA VAL A 103 1.42 13.54 -7.94
C VAL A 103 0.13 13.58 -8.74
N ASP A 104 -0.62 12.49 -8.72
CA ASP A 104 -1.99 12.46 -9.21
C ASP A 104 -2.96 12.60 -8.03
N VAL A 105 -3.95 13.46 -8.20
CA VAL A 105 -5.08 13.56 -7.28
C VAL A 105 -6.34 13.11 -8.00
N TYR A 106 -6.90 12.01 -7.56
CA TYR A 106 -8.17 11.50 -8.08
C TYR A 106 -9.33 12.21 -7.39
N SER A 107 -10.30 12.69 -8.17
CA SER A 107 -11.46 13.42 -7.63
C SER A 107 -12.63 13.44 -8.60
N SER A 108 -13.85 13.33 -8.05
CA SER A 108 -15.11 13.60 -8.74
C SER A 108 -15.48 15.09 -8.81
N GLY A 109 -14.81 15.93 -8.01
CA GLY A 109 -15.01 17.37 -8.00
C GLY A 109 -14.51 18.06 -9.27
N ASP A 110 -15.04 19.27 -9.56
CA ASP A 110 -14.64 20.05 -10.73
C ASP A 110 -13.17 20.46 -10.68
N GLU A 111 -12.66 20.74 -9.48
CA GLU A 111 -11.30 21.19 -9.22
C GLU A 111 -10.72 20.54 -7.98
N VAL A 112 -9.39 20.45 -7.96
CA VAL A 112 -8.59 20.08 -6.81
C VAL A 112 -7.56 21.17 -6.54
N GLU A 113 -7.38 21.54 -5.27
CA GLU A 113 -6.28 22.36 -4.79
C GLU A 113 -5.32 21.49 -3.98
N LEU A 114 -4.04 21.50 -4.37
CA LEU A 114 -2.99 20.76 -3.68
C LEU A 114 -2.18 21.72 -2.80
N PHE A 115 -1.82 21.27 -1.61
CA PHE A 115 -1.02 22.03 -0.64
C PHE A 115 0.19 21.20 -0.21
N LEU A 116 1.35 21.83 -0.16
CA LEU A 116 2.54 21.28 0.48
C LEU A 116 2.90 22.17 1.67
N ASN A 117 2.94 21.58 2.87
CA ASN A 117 3.23 22.29 4.11
C ASN A 117 2.36 23.58 4.27
N ASP A 118 1.04 23.42 4.04
CA ASP A 118 0.03 24.48 4.03
C ASP A 118 0.17 25.56 2.95
N LYS A 119 1.20 25.49 2.10
CA LYS A 119 1.35 26.38 0.95
C LYS A 119 0.59 25.81 -0.24
N SER A 120 -0.34 26.59 -0.80
CA SER A 120 -1.07 26.20 -2.01
C SER A 120 -0.12 26.08 -3.22
N LEU A 121 -0.27 24.99 -3.94
CA LEU A 121 0.37 24.75 -5.24
C LEU A 121 -0.58 25.07 -6.41
N GLY A 122 -1.73 25.67 -6.09
CA GLY A 122 -2.76 26.07 -7.04
C GLY A 122 -3.85 25.04 -7.24
N ARG A 123 -4.91 25.49 -7.91
CA ARG A 123 -6.04 24.66 -8.30
C ARG A 123 -5.85 24.16 -9.74
N LYS A 124 -6.25 22.89 -9.95
CA LYS A 124 -6.28 22.27 -11.26
C LYS A 124 -7.64 21.62 -11.50
N PRO A 125 -8.13 21.65 -12.75
CA PRO A 125 -9.36 20.96 -13.09
C PRO A 125 -9.22 19.45 -12.86
N ALA A 126 -10.30 18.83 -12.42
CA ALA A 126 -10.46 17.41 -12.17
C ALA A 126 -11.83 16.95 -12.69
N GLY A 127 -12.44 15.94 -12.08
CA GLY A 127 -13.75 15.45 -12.46
C GLY A 127 -13.79 14.77 -13.84
N ARG A 128 -14.99 14.50 -14.32
CA ARG A 128 -15.21 13.66 -15.51
C ARG A 128 -14.52 14.19 -16.76
N GLU A 129 -14.57 15.51 -17.00
CA GLU A 129 -13.97 16.15 -18.18
C GLU A 129 -12.46 16.04 -18.21
N ASN A 130 -11.83 15.81 -17.05
CA ASN A 130 -10.40 15.65 -16.88
C ASN A 130 -10.05 14.21 -16.41
N HIS A 131 -10.85 13.22 -16.82
CA HIS A 131 -10.63 11.81 -16.48
C HIS A 131 -10.47 11.57 -14.97
N PHE A 132 -11.18 12.36 -14.16
CA PHE A 132 -11.16 12.29 -12.69
C PHE A 132 -9.77 12.47 -12.05
N THR A 133 -8.83 13.12 -12.76
CA THR A 133 -7.44 13.24 -12.32
C THR A 133 -6.92 14.66 -12.50
N ALA A 134 -6.34 15.22 -11.43
CA ALA A 134 -5.51 16.43 -11.48
C ALA A 134 -4.06 16.05 -11.21
N SER A 135 -3.15 16.30 -12.16
CA SER A 135 -1.74 15.93 -12.05
C SER A 135 -0.86 17.14 -11.71
N TYR A 136 0.07 16.96 -10.77
CA TYR A 136 1.01 17.98 -10.29
C TYR A 136 2.43 17.44 -10.35
N GLU A 137 3.37 18.34 -10.66
CA GLU A 137 4.80 18.16 -10.46
C GLU A 137 5.20 18.97 -9.23
N VAL A 138 5.67 18.28 -8.19
CA VAL A 138 5.93 18.89 -6.87
C VAL A 138 7.35 18.57 -6.46
N PRO A 139 8.22 19.59 -6.23
CA PRO A 139 9.51 19.34 -5.59
C PRO A 139 9.25 18.68 -4.22
N TYR A 140 9.82 17.49 -4.00
CA TYR A 140 9.62 16.79 -2.76
C TYR A 140 10.28 17.54 -1.59
N GLU A 141 9.47 17.85 -0.59
CA GLU A 141 9.88 18.36 0.71
C GLU A 141 9.16 17.54 1.79
N PRO A 142 9.86 17.09 2.84
CA PRO A 142 9.21 16.42 3.97
C PRO A 142 8.13 17.31 4.62
N GLY A 143 7.07 16.68 5.08
CA GLY A 143 5.96 17.36 5.73
C GLY A 143 4.61 16.82 5.35
N THR A 144 3.68 17.70 5.01
CA THR A 144 2.28 17.35 4.74
C THR A 144 1.89 17.70 3.31
N LEU A 145 1.41 16.73 2.56
CA LEU A 145 0.79 16.90 1.25
C LEU A 145 -0.72 16.74 1.41
N LYS A 146 -1.49 17.79 1.11
CA LYS A 146 -2.95 17.82 1.30
C LYS A 146 -3.66 18.19 0.00
N ALA A 147 -4.62 17.38 -0.41
CA ALA A 147 -5.52 17.69 -1.52
C ALA A 147 -6.90 18.06 -0.99
N VAL A 148 -7.51 19.09 -1.55
CA VAL A 148 -8.88 19.51 -1.28
C VAL A 148 -9.66 19.51 -2.59
N ALA A 149 -10.76 18.77 -2.63
CA ALA A 149 -11.65 18.72 -3.79
C ALA A 149 -12.80 19.71 -3.65
N TYR A 150 -13.16 20.33 -4.77
CA TYR A 150 -14.24 21.31 -4.84
C TYR A 150 -15.23 20.97 -5.95
N GLN A 151 -16.50 21.27 -5.70
CA GLN A 151 -17.57 21.33 -6.71
C GLN A 151 -18.03 22.79 -6.78
N LYS A 152 -17.69 23.48 -7.84
CA LYS A 152 -17.73 24.94 -7.88
C LYS A 152 -16.89 25.48 -6.70
N ASP A 153 -17.47 26.28 -5.85
CA ASP A 153 -16.74 26.81 -4.66
C ASP A 153 -16.99 26.00 -3.38
N ARG A 154 -17.78 24.92 -3.43
CA ARG A 154 -18.08 24.09 -2.28
C ARG A 154 -17.03 23.01 -2.10
N LYS A 155 -16.37 22.97 -0.94
CA LYS A 155 -15.50 21.87 -0.55
C LYS A 155 -16.29 20.56 -0.47
N LEU A 156 -15.81 19.51 -1.15
CA LEU A 156 -16.34 18.15 -1.12
C LEU A 156 -15.66 17.30 -0.05
N GLY A 157 -14.34 17.37 0.00
CA GLY A 157 -13.55 16.59 0.92
C GLY A 157 -12.07 16.93 0.84
N GLU A 158 -11.28 16.25 1.67
CA GLU A 158 -9.82 16.37 1.65
C GLU A 158 -9.16 15.03 1.90
N TYR A 159 -7.91 14.92 1.46
CA TYR A 159 -7.02 13.81 1.71
C TYR A 159 -5.65 14.32 2.08
N VAL A 160 -5.00 13.69 3.07
CA VAL A 160 -3.73 14.14 3.63
C VAL A 160 -2.75 13.00 3.70
N LEU A 161 -1.55 13.23 3.18
CA LEU A 161 -0.38 12.39 3.39
C LEU A 161 0.63 13.15 4.25
N SER A 162 1.33 12.44 5.11
CA SER A 162 2.40 12.99 5.94
C SER A 162 3.68 12.19 5.74
N THR A 163 4.83 12.85 5.81
CA THR A 163 6.12 12.18 5.82
C THR A 163 6.30 11.45 7.14
N ALA A 164 6.54 10.14 7.06
CA ALA A 164 6.92 9.36 8.22
C ALA A 164 8.33 9.76 8.68
N LYS A 165 8.51 9.74 9.99
CA LYS A 165 9.82 9.78 10.63
C LYS A 165 10.48 8.39 10.53
N SER A 166 11.57 8.19 11.26
CA SER A 166 12.19 6.87 11.36
C SER A 166 11.19 5.84 11.89
N VAL A 167 11.27 4.59 11.38
CA VAL A 167 10.46 3.49 11.91
C VAL A 167 10.84 3.23 13.37
N THR A 168 9.86 3.31 14.25
CA THR A 168 10.04 3.12 15.69
C THR A 168 9.13 2.03 16.24
N LYS A 169 8.09 1.65 15.50
CA LYS A 169 7.06 0.71 15.95
C LYS A 169 6.57 -0.20 14.84
N LEU A 170 6.07 -1.35 15.27
CA LEU A 170 5.19 -2.20 14.49
C LEU A 170 3.73 -1.91 14.87
N LYS A 171 2.89 -1.63 13.90
CA LYS A 171 1.45 -1.56 14.07
C LYS A 171 0.83 -2.84 13.56
N VAL A 172 -0.07 -3.44 14.32
CA VAL A 172 -0.82 -4.63 13.92
C VAL A 172 -2.31 -4.40 14.00
N CYS A 173 -3.05 -5.04 13.09
CA CYS A 173 -4.50 -5.02 13.10
C CYS A 173 -5.05 -6.36 12.61
N ARG A 174 -5.96 -6.96 13.37
CA ARG A 174 -6.75 -8.09 12.88
C ARG A 174 -7.73 -7.57 11.85
N VAL A 175 -7.72 -8.17 10.67
CA VAL A 175 -8.78 -7.98 9.68
C VAL A 175 -9.96 -8.82 10.16
N THR A 176 -11.06 -8.16 10.50
CA THR A 176 -12.27 -8.81 10.98
C THR A 176 -12.97 -9.49 9.82
N GLU A 177 -12.97 -10.82 9.86
CA GLU A 177 -13.66 -11.63 8.90
C GLU A 177 -14.49 -12.71 9.61
N ASN A 178 -15.54 -13.17 8.95
CA ASN A 178 -16.39 -14.25 9.42
C ASN A 178 -15.78 -15.65 9.22
N GLU A 179 -14.46 -15.71 9.09
CA GLU A 179 -13.73 -16.96 8.88
C GLU A 179 -13.59 -17.72 10.19
N ARG A 180 -14.18 -18.89 10.24
CA ARG A 180 -14.30 -19.68 11.48
C ARG A 180 -12.99 -20.24 12.01
N ASN A 181 -11.96 -20.37 11.16
CA ASN A 181 -10.74 -21.10 11.51
C ASN A 181 -9.46 -20.30 11.39
N ILE A 182 -9.52 -19.09 10.85
CA ILE A 182 -8.34 -18.29 10.44
C ILE A 182 -8.51 -16.84 10.89
N ALA A 183 -7.41 -16.23 11.32
CA ALA A 183 -7.30 -14.79 11.54
C ALA A 183 -6.21 -14.21 10.65
N TYR A 184 -6.53 -13.15 9.95
CA TYR A 184 -5.59 -12.36 9.16
C TYR A 184 -5.12 -11.17 9.99
N ILE A 185 -3.81 -11.03 10.16
CA ILE A 185 -3.20 -9.95 10.96
C ILE A 185 -2.31 -9.14 10.04
N LYS A 186 -2.73 -7.93 9.71
CA LYS A 186 -1.90 -6.96 8.99
C LYS A 186 -0.88 -6.34 9.91
N ILE A 187 0.32 -6.12 9.39
CA ILE A 187 1.47 -5.58 10.10
C ILE A 187 2.03 -4.43 9.25
N TRP A 188 2.34 -3.30 9.89
CA TRP A 188 2.96 -2.14 9.24
C TRP A 188 4.14 -1.62 10.04
N LEU A 189 5.15 -1.15 9.29
CA LEU A 189 6.22 -0.33 9.82
C LEU A 189 5.70 1.10 9.97
N VAL A 190 5.72 1.64 11.19
CA VAL A 190 5.21 2.98 11.46
C VAL A 190 6.18 3.80 12.30
N ASP A 191 6.07 5.12 12.18
CA ASP A 191 6.70 6.06 13.10
C ASP A 191 5.89 6.23 14.41
N ASP A 192 6.36 7.10 15.30
CA ASP A 192 5.68 7.39 16.58
C ASP A 192 4.27 7.95 16.41
N ASN A 193 3.98 8.60 15.28
CA ASN A 193 2.67 9.16 14.95
C ASN A 193 1.74 8.11 14.30
N GLY A 194 2.25 6.92 14.01
CA GLY A 194 1.52 5.87 13.30
C GLY A 194 1.50 6.04 11.78
N THR A 195 2.31 6.94 11.22
CA THR A 195 2.48 7.10 9.78
C THR A 195 3.28 5.93 9.23
N ILE A 196 2.76 5.28 8.19
CA ILE A 196 3.41 4.13 7.57
C ILE A 196 4.65 4.61 6.79
N ASN A 197 5.77 3.92 7.00
CA ASN A 197 6.96 4.11 6.19
C ASN A 197 7.03 2.98 5.14
N SER A 198 6.70 3.33 3.90
CA SER A 198 6.66 2.42 2.75
C SER A 198 7.93 2.46 1.89
N GLN A 199 8.92 3.26 2.26
CA GLN A 199 10.14 3.44 1.47
C GLN A 199 10.97 2.16 1.43
N GLU A 200 11.47 1.77 0.25
CA GLU A 200 12.24 0.56 0.03
C GLU A 200 13.51 0.49 0.90
N ALA A 201 14.19 1.63 1.09
CA ALA A 201 15.37 1.72 1.95
C ALA A 201 15.09 1.43 3.44
N GLU A 202 13.84 1.47 3.86
CA GLU A 202 13.42 1.25 5.25
C GLU A 202 12.79 -0.13 5.47
N LYS A 203 12.85 -1.04 4.48
CA LYS A 203 12.37 -2.41 4.64
C LYS A 203 13.07 -3.13 5.80
N ARG A 204 12.34 -3.99 6.49
CA ARG A 204 12.82 -4.77 7.66
C ARG A 204 12.49 -6.24 7.47
N LEU A 205 13.40 -7.09 7.91
CA LEU A 205 13.09 -8.49 8.15
C LEU A 205 12.23 -8.58 9.41
N LEU A 206 11.04 -9.10 9.26
CA LEU A 206 10.13 -9.41 10.36
C LEU A 206 10.23 -10.88 10.71
N HIS A 207 10.14 -11.17 11.99
CA HIS A 207 9.97 -12.51 12.54
C HIS A 207 8.61 -12.62 13.21
N ALA A 208 8.01 -13.81 13.18
CA ALA A 208 6.72 -14.05 13.81
C ALA A 208 6.73 -15.38 14.59
N SER A 209 6.01 -15.40 15.70
CA SER A 209 5.71 -16.63 16.43
C SER A 209 4.31 -16.60 17.00
N VAL A 210 3.66 -17.78 17.09
CA VAL A 210 2.33 -17.92 17.64
C VAL A 210 2.36 -18.92 18.79
N VAL A 211 1.79 -18.54 19.93
CA VAL A 211 1.61 -19.40 21.10
C VAL A 211 0.13 -19.49 21.48
N GLY A 212 -0.21 -20.40 22.42
CA GLY A 212 -1.60 -20.65 22.81
C GLY A 212 -2.35 -21.49 21.77
N ASN A 213 -3.62 -21.16 21.55
CA ASN A 213 -4.52 -21.89 20.66
C ASN A 213 -4.39 -21.51 19.18
N GLY A 214 -3.18 -21.21 18.70
CA GLY A 214 -2.93 -20.83 17.31
C GLY A 214 -1.69 -21.48 16.70
N VAL A 215 -1.64 -21.49 15.37
CA VAL A 215 -0.49 -21.87 14.55
C VAL A 215 -0.28 -20.77 13.53
N LEU A 216 0.97 -20.37 13.28
CA LEU A 216 1.31 -19.52 12.14
C LEU A 216 1.16 -20.37 10.87
N GLU A 217 0.13 -20.07 10.08
CA GLU A 217 -0.19 -20.83 8.86
C GLU A 217 0.44 -20.20 7.63
N GLY A 218 0.71 -18.91 7.68
CA GLY A 218 1.38 -18.17 6.61
C GLY A 218 1.90 -16.85 7.09
N PHE A 219 3.01 -16.39 6.47
CA PHE A 219 3.61 -15.10 6.72
C PHE A 219 4.21 -14.56 5.42
N GLY A 220 3.69 -13.45 4.91
CA GLY A 220 4.07 -12.99 3.58
C GLY A 220 3.79 -11.53 3.32
N THR A 221 4.17 -11.10 2.13
CA THR A 221 3.96 -9.75 1.61
C THR A 221 3.38 -9.78 0.20
N ALA A 222 3.07 -8.60 -0.33
CA ALA A 222 2.62 -8.43 -1.70
C ALA A 222 3.77 -8.23 -2.70
N ASN A 223 5.03 -8.50 -2.31
CA ASN A 223 6.16 -8.38 -3.21
C ASN A 223 6.02 -9.36 -4.40
N PRO A 224 5.90 -8.88 -5.64
CA PRO A 224 5.70 -9.74 -6.79
C PRO A 224 6.97 -10.51 -7.18
N SER A 225 8.13 -10.04 -6.73
CA SER A 225 9.45 -10.55 -7.10
C SER A 225 10.24 -10.96 -5.85
N SER A 226 9.75 -11.97 -5.11
CA SER A 226 10.37 -12.46 -3.87
C SER A 226 10.61 -13.96 -3.92
N GLU A 227 11.76 -14.39 -3.40
CA GLU A 227 12.11 -15.80 -3.20
C GLU A 227 11.63 -16.36 -1.85
N GLU A 228 11.13 -15.49 -0.97
CA GLU A 228 10.71 -15.86 0.38
C GLU A 228 9.52 -16.81 0.38
N ASP A 229 9.56 -17.80 1.28
CA ASP A 229 8.49 -18.77 1.45
C ASP A 229 7.38 -18.21 2.35
N TYR A 230 6.13 -18.32 1.92
CA TYR A 230 4.96 -17.91 2.70
C TYR A 230 4.72 -18.76 3.96
N PHE A 231 5.34 -19.92 4.09
CA PHE A 231 5.25 -20.79 5.27
C PHE A 231 6.43 -20.59 6.25
N SER A 232 7.32 -19.65 5.97
CA SER A 232 8.40 -19.26 6.88
C SER A 232 7.83 -18.48 8.07
N ASP A 233 8.59 -18.44 9.15
CA ASP A 233 8.36 -17.57 10.30
C ASP A 233 9.01 -16.19 10.18
N SER A 234 9.58 -15.90 9.03
CA SER A 234 10.21 -14.62 8.71
C SER A 234 9.89 -14.15 7.30
N VAL A 235 9.78 -12.83 7.11
CA VAL A 235 9.54 -12.19 5.83
C VAL A 235 10.06 -10.76 5.83
N THR A 236 10.59 -10.30 4.69
CA THR A 236 11.00 -8.90 4.49
C THR A 236 9.79 -8.08 4.07
N THR A 237 9.54 -6.95 4.75
CA THR A 237 8.41 -6.06 4.43
C THR A 237 8.48 -5.56 2.99
N PHE A 238 7.30 -5.37 2.39
CA PHE A 238 7.13 -4.74 1.09
C PHE A 238 6.14 -3.58 1.25
N ASP A 239 6.49 -2.39 0.73
CA ASP A 239 5.74 -1.14 0.95
C ASP A 239 5.41 -0.91 2.44
N GLY A 240 6.36 -1.26 3.32
CA GLY A 240 6.23 -1.12 4.78
C GLY A 240 5.21 -2.05 5.42
N SER A 241 4.79 -3.13 4.76
CA SER A 241 3.72 -4.01 5.24
C SER A 241 4.01 -5.50 5.09
N ALA A 242 3.30 -6.30 5.89
CA ALA A 242 3.24 -7.75 5.82
C ALA A 242 1.89 -8.27 6.34
N LEU A 243 1.61 -9.55 6.12
CA LEU A 243 0.43 -10.25 6.63
C LEU A 243 0.82 -11.56 7.29
N ALA A 244 0.37 -11.78 8.52
CA ALA A 244 0.42 -13.07 9.19
C ALA A 244 -0.97 -13.72 9.14
N VAL A 245 -0.99 -15.01 8.84
CA VAL A 245 -2.20 -15.84 8.86
C VAL A 245 -2.09 -16.80 10.04
N VAL A 246 -3.02 -16.71 10.97
CA VAL A 246 -3.06 -17.54 12.17
C VAL A 246 -4.26 -18.46 12.10
N ARG A 247 -4.03 -19.79 12.13
CA ARG A 247 -5.08 -20.80 12.19
C ARG A 247 -5.27 -21.30 13.62
N TRP A 248 -6.52 -21.48 14.02
CA TRP A 248 -6.86 -22.05 15.32
C TRP A 248 -6.52 -23.56 15.37
N LYS A 249 -5.91 -24.00 16.48
CA LYS A 249 -5.69 -25.43 16.77
C LYS A 249 -7.01 -26.12 17.11
N ASP A 250 -7.81 -25.47 17.94
CA ASP A 250 -9.14 -25.90 18.33
C ASP A 250 -10.12 -24.72 18.27
N VAL A 251 -11.05 -24.77 17.32
CA VAL A 251 -12.07 -23.73 17.11
C VAL A 251 -13.13 -23.68 18.22
N LYS A 252 -13.21 -24.70 19.08
CA LYS A 252 -14.13 -24.74 20.22
C LYS A 252 -13.49 -24.19 21.50
N SER A 253 -12.16 -24.08 21.51
CA SER A 253 -11.44 -23.54 22.66
C SER A 253 -11.60 -22.01 22.74
N LYS A 254 -11.78 -21.51 23.95
CA LYS A 254 -11.76 -20.07 24.24
C LYS A 254 -10.38 -19.55 24.60
N GLU A 255 -9.38 -20.42 24.62
CA GLU A 255 -7.99 -20.01 24.81
C GLU A 255 -7.56 -19.11 23.61
N PRO A 256 -7.03 -17.91 23.84
CA PRO A 256 -6.58 -17.05 22.77
C PRO A 256 -5.30 -17.60 22.11
N ALA A 257 -5.10 -17.25 20.83
CA ALA A 257 -3.80 -17.30 20.22
C ALA A 257 -3.09 -15.97 20.49
N VAL A 258 -1.76 -16.02 20.68
CA VAL A 258 -0.94 -14.80 20.83
C VAL A 258 0.09 -14.79 19.71
N LEU A 259 -0.03 -13.82 18.82
CA LEU A 259 0.98 -13.54 17.79
C LEU A 259 1.97 -12.53 18.34
N LYS A 260 3.26 -12.86 18.30
CA LYS A 260 4.38 -11.95 18.51
C LYS A 260 5.06 -11.71 17.16
N VAL A 261 5.32 -10.43 16.84
CA VAL A 261 6.10 -10.02 15.68
C VAL A 261 7.24 -9.12 16.15
N TRP A 262 8.44 -9.27 15.57
CA TRP A 262 9.59 -8.44 15.92
C TRP A 262 10.54 -8.27 14.74
N THR A 263 11.43 -7.29 14.85
CA THR A 263 12.54 -6.99 13.93
C THR A 263 13.88 -7.15 14.63
N ASP A 264 14.96 -7.31 13.87
CA ASP A 264 16.31 -7.43 14.42
C ASP A 264 16.80 -6.15 15.10
N ASP A 265 16.29 -4.99 14.72
CA ASP A 265 16.60 -3.67 15.31
C ASP A 265 15.78 -3.34 16.57
N GLY A 266 14.99 -4.30 17.06
CA GLY A 266 14.34 -4.24 18.37
C GLY A 266 12.88 -3.74 18.38
N CYS A 267 12.27 -3.43 17.26
CA CYS A 267 10.83 -3.19 17.22
C CYS A 267 10.10 -4.50 17.50
N GLN A 268 9.07 -4.46 18.34
CA GLN A 268 8.24 -5.64 18.61
C GLN A 268 6.82 -5.29 18.97
N VAL A 269 5.89 -6.21 18.71
CA VAL A 269 4.48 -6.10 19.06
C VAL A 269 3.91 -7.47 19.37
N MET A 270 2.94 -7.52 20.27
CA MET A 270 2.12 -8.72 20.54
C MET A 270 0.65 -8.38 20.41
N ILE A 271 -0.13 -9.30 19.87
CA ILE A 271 -1.57 -9.20 19.78
C ILE A 271 -2.23 -10.50 20.26
N ASN A 272 -3.20 -10.36 21.15
CA ASN A 272 -4.09 -11.46 21.52
C ASN A 272 -5.18 -11.59 20.45
N ILE A 273 -5.36 -12.78 19.94
CA ILE A 273 -6.32 -13.09 18.89
C ILE A 273 -7.36 -14.02 19.51
N GLU A 274 -8.54 -13.47 19.76
CA GLU A 274 -9.67 -14.24 20.32
C GLU A 274 -10.42 -14.97 19.20
N ASN A 275 -10.87 -16.17 19.50
CA ASN A 275 -11.76 -16.96 18.65
C ASN A 275 -13.21 -16.56 19.01
N ASN A 276 -13.80 -15.68 18.23
CA ASN A 276 -15.17 -15.14 18.42
C ASN A 276 -16.22 -16.00 17.74
#